data_b04e4ad33107dbe362c79b16d0bedc2f
#
_entry.id   b04e4ad33107dbe362c79b16d0bedc2f
#
_cell.length_a   1.000
_cell.length_b   1.000
_cell.length_c   1.000
_cell.angle_alpha   90.00
_cell.angle_beta   90.00
_cell.angle_gamma   90.00
#
_symmetry.space_group_name_H-M   'P 1'
#
loop_
_entity.id
_entity.type
_entity.pdbx_description
1 polymer ?
#
loop_
_entity_poly.entity_id
_entity_poly.type
_entity_poly.pdbx_seq_one_letter_code
_entity_poly.pdbx_strand_id
1 'polypeptide(L)'
;MKKILAVILACVIVAAFTACSTNSSSQGGETSSSQSESESSASDRVKVEDEELTNLIKNLNDTVQPGSAGSSLKAATAARDFIRWADGCELTDGDIEKVVAEALSSYDDTEKGTFFEAWSLVKSSYETIKAGGDDATELLQSAGVEGEVTVNENADKAFSALDSAINTVVASTEE
;
A
#
# COMPACT_ATOMS: atom_id res chain seq x y z
N MET A 1 42.10 18.54 10.91
CA MET A 1 42.82 18.15 9.69
C MET A 1 42.51 16.70 9.44
N LYS A 2 41.66 16.36 8.49
CA LYS A 2 41.79 15.29 7.49
C LYS A 2 40.51 15.21 6.69
N LYS A 3 40.66 15.52 5.45
CA LYS A 3 39.69 15.50 4.35
C LYS A 3 39.33 14.04 4.00
N ILE A 4 38.07 13.72 3.77
CA ILE A 4 37.64 12.53 3.02
C ILE A 4 36.39 12.95 2.27
N LEU A 5 36.53 13.28 1.09
CA LEU A 5 36.29 12.64 -0.20
C LEU A 5 34.83 12.22 -0.41
N ALA A 6 34.17 13.07 -1.18
CA ALA A 6 32.90 12.77 -1.85
C ALA A 6 33.09 11.68 -2.91
N VAL A 7 32.24 10.69 -2.90
CA VAL A 7 32.02 9.82 -4.06
C VAL A 7 30.56 9.92 -4.46
N ILE A 8 30.34 10.72 -5.49
CA ILE A 8 29.09 10.83 -6.22
C ILE A 8 29.06 9.65 -7.19
N LEU A 9 28.14 8.71 -7.00
CA LEU A 9 27.83 7.70 -8.02
C LEU A 9 26.47 8.01 -8.62
N ALA A 10 26.49 8.73 -9.74
CA ALA A 10 25.31 8.97 -10.56
C ALA A 10 25.04 7.74 -11.41
N CYS A 11 23.95 7.01 -11.16
CA CYS A 11 23.41 6.05 -12.11
C CYS A 11 22.21 6.67 -12.82
N VAL A 12 22.47 7.11 -14.06
CA VAL A 12 21.43 7.51 -15.01
C VAL A 12 20.91 6.23 -15.68
N ILE A 13 19.67 5.87 -15.43
CA ILE A 13 18.97 4.83 -16.19
C ILE A 13 17.99 5.54 -17.14
N VAL A 14 18.34 5.54 -18.41
CA VAL A 14 17.47 5.99 -19.51
C VAL A 14 16.61 4.79 -19.94
N ALA A 15 15.32 4.83 -19.64
CA ALA A 15 14.36 3.89 -20.21
C ALA A 15 13.75 4.51 -21.47
N ALA A 16 14.06 3.90 -22.61
CA ALA A 16 13.50 4.25 -23.92
C ALA A 16 12.12 3.63 -24.08
N PHE A 17 11.10 4.46 -24.21
CA PHE A 17 9.77 4.04 -24.64
C PHE A 17 9.73 3.94 -26.16
N THR A 18 9.55 2.74 -26.67
CA THR A 18 9.24 2.50 -28.08
C THR A 18 7.72 2.45 -28.25
N ALA A 19 7.17 3.51 -28.82
CA ALA A 19 5.80 3.53 -29.32
C ALA A 19 5.75 2.76 -30.64
N CYS A 20 4.87 1.76 -30.74
CA CYS A 20 4.45 1.19 -32.02
C CYS A 20 3.03 1.61 -32.33
N SER A 21 2.95 2.56 -33.22
CA SER A 21 1.74 2.94 -33.94
C SER A 21 1.68 2.10 -35.22
N THR A 22 0.58 1.43 -35.49
CA THR A 22 0.22 1.06 -36.87
C THR A 22 -1.27 1.19 -37.10
N ASN A 23 -1.50 2.05 -38.01
CA ASN A 23 -2.70 2.47 -38.69
C ASN A 23 -3.13 1.43 -39.73
N SER A 24 -4.43 1.21 -39.94
CA SER A 24 -5.10 1.16 -41.28
C SER A 24 -6.58 0.83 -41.14
N SER A 25 -7.41 1.80 -41.39
CA SER A 25 -8.41 1.96 -42.50
C SER A 25 -9.12 0.70 -43.02
N SER A 26 -10.45 0.61 -42.92
CA SER A 26 -11.46 0.97 -43.92
C SER A 26 -12.83 0.40 -43.59
N GLN A 27 -13.81 1.27 -43.42
CA GLN A 27 -15.03 1.46 -44.17
C GLN A 27 -16.12 0.36 -44.20
N GLY A 28 -17.29 0.74 -43.70
CA GLY A 28 -18.56 0.53 -44.38
C GLY A 28 -19.59 -0.37 -43.71
N GLY A 29 -20.78 0.22 -43.43
CA GLY A 29 -22.01 -0.55 -43.37
C GLY A 29 -22.93 -0.22 -42.20
N GLU A 30 -23.91 0.64 -42.47
CA GLU A 30 -25.07 0.93 -41.66
C GLU A 30 -25.92 -0.32 -41.38
N THR A 31 -26.57 -0.44 -40.23
CA THR A 31 -28.01 -0.43 -40.02
C THR A 31 -28.45 -1.15 -38.76
N SER A 32 -29.20 -0.40 -37.95
CA SER A 32 -30.43 -0.79 -37.22
C SER A 32 -30.39 -1.69 -35.99
N SER A 33 -30.78 -1.06 -34.89
CA SER A 33 -31.75 -1.48 -33.86
C SER A 33 -31.75 -2.95 -33.41
N SER A 34 -31.42 -3.15 -32.14
CA SER A 34 -32.33 -3.81 -31.20
C SER A 34 -31.80 -3.69 -29.78
N GLN A 35 -32.62 -3.16 -28.89
CA GLN A 35 -32.50 -3.32 -27.46
C GLN A 35 -32.41 -4.81 -27.13
N SER A 36 -31.41 -5.16 -26.39
CA SER A 36 -31.42 -6.37 -25.59
C SER A 36 -30.73 -6.02 -24.29
N GLU A 37 -31.51 -5.93 -23.26
CA GLU A 37 -31.04 -6.00 -21.91
C GLU A 37 -30.22 -7.27 -21.80
N SER A 38 -28.92 -7.10 -21.59
CA SER A 38 -28.03 -8.19 -21.26
C SER A 38 -27.63 -7.99 -19.81
N GLU A 39 -28.23 -8.80 -18.97
CA GLU A 39 -27.69 -9.09 -17.65
C GLU A 39 -26.20 -9.41 -17.81
N SER A 40 -25.38 -8.44 -17.44
CA SER A 40 -23.93 -8.62 -17.39
C SER A 40 -23.62 -9.56 -16.25
N SER A 41 -23.32 -10.78 -16.61
CA SER A 41 -22.73 -11.81 -15.77
C SER A 41 -21.62 -11.22 -14.91
N ALA A 42 -21.80 -11.32 -13.60
CA ALA A 42 -20.80 -11.04 -12.57
C ALA A 42 -19.70 -12.13 -12.57
N SER A 43 -18.95 -12.27 -13.66
CA SER A 43 -17.99 -13.38 -13.80
C SER A 43 -16.61 -13.00 -14.34
N ASP A 44 -16.34 -11.72 -14.54
CA ASP A 44 -15.00 -11.30 -14.98
C ASP A 44 -14.56 -10.08 -14.18
N ARG A 45 -14.61 -10.18 -12.85
CA ARG A 45 -13.87 -9.24 -12.02
C ARG A 45 -12.41 -9.60 -12.15
N VAL A 46 -11.72 -8.79 -12.94
CA VAL A 46 -10.26 -8.73 -12.99
C VAL A 46 -9.74 -8.87 -11.57
N LYS A 47 -8.83 -9.82 -11.35
CA LYS A 47 -8.12 -9.98 -10.09
C LYS A 47 -7.46 -8.63 -9.79
N VAL A 48 -7.93 -7.93 -8.76
CA VAL A 48 -7.37 -6.63 -8.40
C VAL A 48 -6.05 -6.94 -7.70
N GLU A 49 -4.97 -6.84 -8.45
CA GLU A 49 -3.60 -6.95 -7.91
C GLU A 49 -3.14 -5.53 -7.60
N ASP A 50 -3.07 -5.18 -6.34
CA ASP A 50 -2.34 -4.01 -5.88
C ASP A 50 -0.96 -4.46 -5.42
N GLU A 51 0.03 -4.32 -6.32
CA GLU A 51 1.41 -4.73 -6.04
C GLU A 51 2.04 -3.87 -4.93
N GLU A 52 1.68 -2.60 -4.82
CA GLU A 52 2.20 -1.69 -3.81
C GLU A 52 1.72 -2.11 -2.43
N LEU A 53 0.41 -2.28 -2.24
CA LEU A 53 -0.16 -2.77 -0.97
C LEU A 53 0.40 -4.14 -0.59
N THR A 54 0.47 -5.07 -1.54
CA THR A 54 1.02 -6.40 -1.32
C THR A 54 2.47 -6.34 -0.83
N ASN A 55 3.29 -5.48 -1.43
CA ASN A 55 4.68 -5.30 -1.04
C ASN A 55 4.81 -4.64 0.33
N LEU A 56 3.98 -3.63 0.64
CA LEU A 56 3.95 -3.01 1.96
C LEU A 56 3.63 -4.03 3.06
N ILE A 57 2.62 -4.89 2.83
CA ILE A 57 2.24 -5.95 3.77
C ILE A 57 3.39 -6.97 3.94
N LYS A 58 3.93 -7.50 2.85
CA LYS A 58 5.00 -8.50 2.90
C LYS A 58 6.28 -8.00 3.54
N ASN A 59 6.64 -6.74 3.30
CA ASN A 59 7.85 -6.14 3.85
C ASN A 59 7.70 -5.71 5.31
N LEU A 60 6.49 -5.70 5.86
CA LEU A 60 6.26 -5.21 7.21
C LEU A 60 7.03 -6.03 8.26
N ASN A 61 6.96 -7.36 8.20
CA ASN A 61 7.66 -8.25 9.14
C ASN A 61 9.18 -8.11 9.05
N ASP A 62 9.72 -7.88 7.86
CA ASP A 62 11.16 -7.71 7.66
C ASP A 62 11.64 -6.35 8.18
N THR A 63 10.77 -5.35 8.12
CA THR A 63 11.10 -3.96 8.45
C THR A 63 10.83 -3.64 9.91
N VAL A 64 9.65 -3.99 10.41
CA VAL A 64 9.22 -3.73 11.79
C VAL A 64 9.28 -5.02 12.59
N GLN A 65 10.30 -5.14 13.43
CA GLN A 65 10.46 -6.30 14.31
C GLN A 65 10.08 -5.91 15.74
N PRO A 66 8.91 -6.32 16.23
CA PRO A 66 8.44 -5.98 17.57
C PRO A 66 9.48 -6.33 18.64
N GLY A 67 9.62 -5.45 19.65
CA GLY A 67 10.58 -5.63 20.72
C GLY A 67 12.05 -5.32 20.38
N SER A 68 12.39 -5.02 19.12
CA SER A 68 13.74 -4.58 18.75
C SER A 68 13.93 -3.08 18.91
N ALA A 69 15.17 -2.66 19.14
CA ALA A 69 15.50 -1.24 19.19
C ALA A 69 15.21 -0.57 17.83
N GLY A 70 14.50 0.56 17.87
CA GLY A 70 14.13 1.30 16.67
C GLY A 70 12.87 0.81 15.95
N SER A 71 12.15 -0.20 16.47
CA SER A 71 10.89 -0.67 15.86
C SER A 71 9.87 0.44 15.69
N SER A 72 9.72 1.34 16.66
CA SER A 72 8.80 2.48 16.58
C SER A 72 9.18 3.43 15.44
N LEU A 73 10.46 3.68 15.19
CA LEU A 73 10.91 4.54 14.10
C LEU A 73 10.68 3.89 12.73
N LYS A 74 10.90 2.58 12.64
CA LYS A 74 10.60 1.82 11.42
C LYS A 74 9.09 1.74 11.17
N ALA A 75 8.30 1.61 12.23
CA ALA A 75 6.84 1.67 12.15
C ALA A 75 6.33 3.03 11.67
N ALA A 76 6.97 4.13 12.07
CA ALA A 76 6.64 5.47 11.58
C ALA A 76 6.92 5.61 10.07
N THR A 77 8.03 5.03 9.59
CA THR A 77 8.34 4.98 8.16
C THR A 77 7.31 4.16 7.41
N ALA A 78 6.96 2.98 7.92
CA ALA A 78 5.93 2.13 7.32
C ALA A 78 4.56 2.81 7.33
N ALA A 79 4.18 3.48 8.42
CA ALA A 79 2.92 4.24 8.50
C ALA A 79 2.85 5.33 7.42
N ARG A 80 3.94 6.08 7.19
CA ARG A 80 4.02 7.03 6.08
C ARG A 80 3.77 6.37 4.73
N ASP A 81 4.37 5.20 4.49
CA ASP A 81 4.24 4.52 3.20
C ASP A 81 2.81 4.01 2.99
N PHE A 82 2.17 3.48 4.02
CA PHE A 82 0.74 3.14 3.98
C PHE A 82 -0.16 4.37 3.79
N ILE A 83 0.16 5.52 4.41
CA ILE A 83 -0.59 6.77 4.19
C ILE A 83 -0.49 7.22 2.73
N ARG A 84 0.69 7.14 2.12
CA ARG A 84 0.89 7.50 0.71
C ARG A 84 0.13 6.58 -0.23
N TRP A 85 0.19 5.27 0.01
CA TRP A 85 -0.62 4.32 -0.72
C TRP A 85 -2.12 4.63 -0.56
N ALA A 86 -2.58 4.88 0.66
CA ALA A 86 -3.98 5.16 0.97
C ALA A 86 -4.48 6.46 0.32
N ASP A 87 -3.63 7.50 0.22
CA ASP A 87 -3.95 8.76 -0.45
C ASP A 87 -4.26 8.58 -1.94
N GLY A 88 -3.57 7.65 -2.61
CA GLY A 88 -3.79 7.28 -4.01
C GLY A 88 -4.69 6.06 -4.22
N CYS A 89 -5.29 5.50 -3.17
CA CYS A 89 -6.05 4.26 -3.25
C CYS A 89 -7.40 4.45 -3.95
N GLU A 90 -7.62 3.68 -5.02
CA GLU A 90 -8.90 3.60 -5.73
C GLU A 90 -9.65 2.28 -5.46
N LEU A 91 -9.10 1.42 -4.58
CA LEU A 91 -9.69 0.13 -4.24
C LEU A 91 -10.93 0.30 -3.35
N THR A 92 -11.89 -0.61 -3.52
CA THR A 92 -13.01 -0.74 -2.58
C THR A 92 -12.56 -1.52 -1.33
N ASP A 93 -13.33 -1.42 -0.24
CA ASP A 93 -13.08 -2.17 1.00
C ASP A 93 -12.96 -3.69 0.72
N GLY A 94 -13.82 -4.24 -0.13
CA GLY A 94 -13.77 -5.65 -0.50
C GLY A 94 -12.57 -6.02 -1.38
N ASP A 95 -11.99 -5.08 -2.12
CA ASP A 95 -10.75 -5.32 -2.87
C ASP A 95 -9.54 -5.28 -1.95
N ILE A 96 -9.51 -4.36 -0.99
CA ILE A 96 -8.48 -4.30 0.06
C ILE A 96 -8.48 -5.61 0.87
N GLU A 97 -9.66 -6.11 1.28
CA GLU A 97 -9.79 -7.37 1.99
C GLU A 97 -9.19 -8.56 1.22
N LYS A 98 -9.43 -8.64 -0.09
CA LYS A 98 -8.85 -9.68 -0.95
C LYS A 98 -7.33 -9.59 -1.04
N VAL A 99 -6.79 -8.38 -1.24
CA VAL A 99 -5.34 -8.17 -1.31
C VAL A 99 -4.66 -8.56 0.00
N VAL A 100 -5.23 -8.16 1.14
CA VAL A 100 -4.74 -8.53 2.48
C VAL A 100 -4.78 -10.04 2.68
N ALA A 101 -5.92 -10.68 2.40
CA ALA A 101 -6.07 -12.12 2.53
C ALA A 101 -5.06 -12.90 1.67
N GLU A 102 -4.83 -12.46 0.43
CA GLU A 102 -3.86 -13.08 -0.47
C GLU A 102 -2.42 -12.86 0.03
N ALA A 103 -2.07 -11.64 0.45
CA ALA A 103 -0.74 -11.32 0.95
C ALA A 103 -0.36 -12.14 2.19
N LEU A 104 -1.33 -12.39 3.08
CA LEU A 104 -1.12 -13.16 4.33
C LEU A 104 -1.44 -14.65 4.19
N SER A 105 -1.86 -15.12 3.01
CA SER A 105 -2.27 -16.52 2.80
C SER A 105 -1.14 -17.53 3.02
N SER A 106 0.10 -17.13 2.85
CA SER A 106 1.28 -17.97 3.05
C SER A 106 1.81 -17.95 4.49
N TYR A 107 1.27 -17.09 5.36
CA TYR A 107 1.72 -16.93 6.74
C TYR A 107 1.07 -18.00 7.62
N ASP A 108 1.88 -18.64 8.45
CA ASP A 108 1.37 -19.46 9.54
C ASP A 108 0.86 -18.59 10.71
N ASP A 109 0.28 -19.21 11.74
CA ASP A 109 -0.32 -18.49 12.86
C ASP A 109 0.71 -17.68 13.65
N THR A 110 1.96 -18.16 13.76
CA THR A 110 3.05 -17.45 14.43
C THR A 110 3.46 -16.21 13.62
N GLU A 111 3.57 -16.36 12.30
CA GLU A 111 3.89 -15.27 11.38
C GLU A 111 2.79 -14.21 11.36
N LYS A 112 1.51 -14.63 11.36
CA LYS A 112 0.36 -13.72 11.49
C LYS A 112 0.38 -12.96 12.82
N GLY A 113 0.70 -13.64 13.93
CA GLY A 113 0.84 -13.00 15.23
C GLY A 113 1.94 -11.94 15.24
N THR A 114 3.12 -12.27 14.70
CA THR A 114 4.24 -11.32 14.57
C THR A 114 3.88 -10.14 13.66
N PHE A 115 3.22 -10.42 12.55
CA PHE A 115 2.72 -9.38 11.65
C PHE A 115 1.73 -8.44 12.35
N PHE A 116 0.82 -8.98 13.14
CA PHE A 116 -0.17 -8.19 13.87
C PHE A 116 0.46 -7.28 14.93
N GLU A 117 1.50 -7.76 15.64
CA GLU A 117 2.27 -6.93 16.55
C GLU A 117 2.99 -5.78 15.80
N ALA A 118 3.59 -6.07 14.66
CA ALA A 118 4.21 -5.06 13.79
C ALA A 118 3.17 -4.05 13.29
N TRP A 119 2.00 -4.53 12.86
CA TRP A 119 0.88 -3.70 12.43
C TRP A 119 0.38 -2.77 13.54
N SER A 120 0.30 -3.26 14.77
CA SER A 120 -0.11 -2.45 15.93
C SER A 120 0.82 -1.25 16.16
N LEU A 121 2.13 -1.41 15.92
CA LEU A 121 3.09 -0.31 15.97
C LEU A 121 2.90 0.69 14.82
N VAL A 122 2.63 0.19 13.61
CA VAL A 122 2.30 1.03 12.45
C VAL A 122 1.04 1.84 12.70
N LYS A 123 0.00 1.21 13.22
CA LYS A 123 -1.26 1.87 13.57
C LYS A 123 -1.05 2.96 14.62
N SER A 124 -0.28 2.70 15.67
CA SER A 124 0.06 3.71 16.68
C SER A 124 0.79 4.92 16.06
N SER A 125 1.72 4.67 15.14
CA SER A 125 2.42 5.73 14.41
C SER A 125 1.48 6.49 13.48
N TYR A 126 0.57 5.79 12.80
CA TYR A 126 -0.47 6.39 11.96
C TYR A 126 -1.36 7.35 12.77
N GLU A 127 -1.86 6.93 13.93
CA GLU A 127 -2.72 7.78 14.77
C GLU A 127 -1.97 9.03 15.25
N THR A 128 -0.68 8.91 15.56
CA THR A 128 0.16 10.07 15.91
C THR A 128 0.29 11.03 14.73
N ILE A 129 0.58 10.51 13.53
CA ILE A 129 0.70 11.33 12.31
C ILE A 129 -0.64 12.00 11.97
N LYS A 130 -1.75 11.26 12.10
CA LYS A 130 -3.11 11.76 11.85
C LYS A 130 -3.50 12.88 12.82
N ALA A 131 -3.11 12.77 14.09
CA ALA A 131 -3.34 13.81 15.09
C ALA A 131 -2.57 15.10 14.78
N GLY A 132 -1.44 14.98 14.07
CA GLY A 132 -0.61 16.12 13.68
C GLY A 132 0.12 16.78 14.85
N GLY A 133 0.59 18.00 14.64
CA GLY A 133 1.28 18.79 15.67
C GLY A 133 2.74 18.39 15.87
N ASP A 134 3.28 18.79 17.04
CA ASP A 134 4.70 18.62 17.35
C ASP A 134 5.09 17.15 17.46
N ASP A 135 4.23 16.31 18.07
CA ASP A 135 4.49 14.87 18.25
C ASP A 135 4.63 14.15 16.90
N ALA A 136 3.76 14.46 15.93
CA ALA A 136 3.85 13.91 14.57
C ALA A 136 5.14 14.34 13.88
N THR A 137 5.50 15.62 14.02
CA THR A 137 6.72 16.19 13.44
C THR A 137 7.97 15.54 14.05
N GLU A 138 8.03 15.40 15.37
CA GLU A 138 9.15 14.77 16.07
C GLU A 138 9.28 13.29 15.70
N LEU A 139 8.16 12.55 15.64
CA LEU A 139 8.15 11.16 15.23
C LEU A 139 8.72 10.98 13.81
N LEU A 140 8.22 11.73 12.85
CA LEU A 140 8.65 11.64 11.45
C LEU A 140 10.13 12.03 11.29
N GLN A 141 10.58 13.14 11.91
CA GLN A 141 11.97 13.56 11.88
C GLN A 141 12.90 12.51 12.50
N SER A 142 12.52 11.94 13.64
CA SER A 142 13.29 10.90 14.32
C SER A 142 13.40 9.63 13.48
N ALA A 143 12.37 9.32 12.67
CA ALA A 143 12.37 8.22 11.73
C ALA A 143 13.14 8.53 10.41
N GLY A 144 13.70 9.74 10.26
CA GLY A 144 14.39 10.16 9.04
C GLY A 144 13.44 10.41 7.87
N VAL A 145 12.18 10.67 8.14
CA VAL A 145 11.16 10.98 7.13
C VAL A 145 11.24 12.49 6.83
N GLU A 146 11.59 12.81 5.61
CA GLU A 146 11.61 14.19 5.14
C GLU A 146 10.27 14.60 4.55
N GLY A 147 9.87 15.84 4.81
CA GLY A 147 8.63 16.44 4.29
C GLY A 147 7.44 16.27 5.23
N GLU A 148 6.36 16.96 4.87
CA GLU A 148 5.09 16.89 5.58
C GLU A 148 4.30 15.65 5.12
N VAL A 149 3.73 14.94 6.08
CA VAL A 149 2.82 13.82 5.84
C VAL A 149 1.46 14.21 6.39
N THR A 150 0.49 14.32 5.51
CA THR A 150 -0.88 14.70 5.87
C THR A 150 -1.82 13.55 5.57
N VAL A 151 -2.70 13.24 6.53
CA VAL A 151 -3.75 12.24 6.34
C VAL A 151 -5.02 12.96 5.92
N ASN A 152 -5.42 12.81 4.66
CA ASN A 152 -6.68 13.31 4.16
C ASN A 152 -7.83 12.31 4.40
N GLU A 153 -9.06 12.70 4.10
CA GLU A 153 -10.25 11.87 4.34
C GLU A 153 -10.22 10.55 3.53
N ASN A 154 -9.68 10.56 2.32
CA ASN A 154 -9.59 9.35 1.49
C ASN A 154 -8.54 8.39 2.05
N ALA A 155 -7.37 8.90 2.43
CA ALA A 155 -6.33 8.12 3.08
C ALA A 155 -6.83 7.51 4.39
N ASP A 156 -7.59 8.25 5.18
CA ASP A 156 -8.18 7.75 6.43
C ASP A 156 -9.19 6.61 6.19
N LYS A 157 -10.04 6.73 5.18
CA LYS A 157 -10.98 5.67 4.81
C LYS A 157 -10.26 4.41 4.34
N ALA A 158 -9.30 4.54 3.42
CA ALA A 158 -8.56 3.40 2.90
C ALA A 158 -7.71 2.72 3.98
N PHE A 159 -7.08 3.49 4.87
CA PHE A 159 -6.34 2.93 6.01
C PHE A 159 -7.26 2.21 7.02
N SER A 160 -8.46 2.75 7.26
CA SER A 160 -9.45 2.11 8.12
C SER A 160 -9.96 0.79 7.55
N ALA A 161 -10.20 0.74 6.24
CA ALA A 161 -10.56 -0.50 5.54
C ALA A 161 -9.43 -1.54 5.61
N LEU A 162 -8.18 -1.09 5.45
CA LEU A 162 -6.99 -1.94 5.59
C LEU A 162 -6.87 -2.52 7.00
N ASP A 163 -7.01 -1.70 8.04
CA ASP A 163 -6.99 -2.15 9.44
C ASP A 163 -8.10 -3.19 9.72
N SER A 164 -9.31 -2.95 9.21
CA SER A 164 -10.42 -3.89 9.32
C SER A 164 -10.12 -5.22 8.63
N ALA A 165 -9.56 -5.19 7.42
CA ALA A 165 -9.21 -6.38 6.67
C ALA A 165 -8.13 -7.22 7.38
N ILE A 166 -7.09 -6.56 7.92
CA ILE A 166 -6.04 -7.23 8.68
C ILE A 166 -6.61 -7.90 9.94
N ASN A 167 -7.44 -7.18 10.70
CA ASN A 167 -8.09 -7.74 11.89
C ASN A 167 -8.94 -8.97 11.56
N THR A 168 -9.67 -8.95 10.45
CA THR A 168 -10.50 -10.08 10.00
C THR A 168 -9.65 -11.31 9.68
N VAL A 169 -8.53 -11.13 8.95
CA VAL A 169 -7.64 -12.24 8.58
C VAL A 169 -6.95 -12.83 9.80
N VAL A 170 -6.55 -12.01 10.77
CA VAL A 170 -5.89 -12.49 12.00
C VAL A 170 -6.89 -13.16 12.93
N ALA A 171 -8.10 -12.60 13.11
CA ALA A 171 -9.12 -13.19 13.98
C ALA A 171 -9.61 -14.56 13.50
N SER A 172 -9.54 -14.83 12.18
CA SER A 172 -9.94 -16.13 11.61
C SER A 172 -9.00 -17.29 11.98
N THR A 173 -7.91 -17.03 12.69
CA THR A 173 -6.93 -18.05 13.11
C THR A 173 -7.15 -18.55 14.55
N GLU A 174 -8.11 -18.00 15.29
CA GLU A 174 -8.39 -18.39 16.68
C GLU A 174 -9.51 -19.44 16.84
N GLU A 175 -10.09 -19.97 15.75
CA GLU A 175 -11.05 -21.07 15.75
C GLU A 175 -10.40 -22.41 15.35
#